data_1122a920f64986a4700ec7d6fa56f2cd
#
_entry.id   1122a920f64986a4700ec7d6fa56f2cd
#
_cell.length_a   1.000
_cell.length_b   1.000
_cell.length_c   1.000
_cell.angle_alpha   90.00
_cell.angle_beta   90.00
_cell.angle_gamma   90.00
#
_symmetry.space_group_name_H-M   'P 1'
#
loop_
_entity.id
_entity.type
_entity.pdbx_description
1 polymer ?
#
loop_
_entity_poly.entity_id
_entity_poly.type
_entity_poly.pdbx_seq_one_letter_code
_entity_poly.pdbx_strand_id
1 'polypeptide(L)'
;MAAMDSLTVARSLRGSIGMLAMAWLLDESTIRRGAELGLTAEGMGGYAVGRLGVLGDCPIDNVVGAAYFWEPATMTAMVEAGRAAMSPAEGASVYTQICQEWGAEKLAGMEGVDRLGEILEKVVAFASPLGAPLFVGWRDMPRPADPGPARTFQLAQVMRELRFSRHAVAIQAAGIGPLEAILSGPAGAWNAKMFGWPEPYP
;
A
#
# COMPACT_ATOMS: atom_id res chain seq x y z
N MET A 1 13.82 29.54 -11.37
CA MET A 1 13.94 28.57 -10.27
C MET A 1 14.96 27.51 -10.66
N ALA A 2 16.02 27.32 -9.88
CA ALA A 2 16.95 26.23 -10.10
C ALA A 2 16.19 24.91 -9.85
N ALA A 3 16.41 23.90 -10.72
CA ALA A 3 15.84 22.58 -10.53
C ALA A 3 16.42 21.97 -9.25
N MET A 4 15.55 21.52 -8.33
CA MET A 4 15.99 20.75 -7.16
C MET A 4 16.55 19.41 -7.62
N ASP A 5 17.66 18.97 -7.02
CA ASP A 5 18.17 17.63 -7.30
C ASP A 5 17.22 16.54 -6.78
N SER A 6 17.28 15.35 -7.39
CA SER A 6 16.36 14.25 -7.11
C SER A 6 16.40 13.76 -5.65
N LEU A 7 17.54 13.85 -4.98
CA LEU A 7 17.69 13.44 -3.58
C LEU A 7 16.98 14.42 -2.65
N THR A 8 17.10 15.71 -2.90
CA THR A 8 16.42 16.77 -2.15
C THR A 8 14.89 16.63 -2.31
N VAL A 9 14.41 16.39 -3.55
CA VAL A 9 12.98 16.12 -3.81
C VAL A 9 12.52 14.88 -3.04
N ALA A 10 13.24 13.78 -3.15
CA ALA A 10 12.88 12.52 -2.47
C ALA A 10 12.82 12.68 -0.94
N ARG A 11 13.76 13.44 -0.36
CA ARG A 11 13.75 13.74 1.09
C ARG A 11 12.57 14.59 1.52
N SER A 12 12.23 15.63 0.74
CA SER A 12 11.11 16.53 1.05
C SER A 12 9.75 15.82 0.99
N LEU A 13 9.60 14.83 0.09
CA LEU A 13 8.36 14.06 -0.08
C LEU A 13 8.26 12.83 0.83
N ARG A 14 9.32 12.46 1.53
CA ARG A 14 9.43 11.21 2.30
C ARG A 14 8.27 10.98 3.27
N GLY A 15 7.82 12.01 3.97
CA GLY A 15 6.73 11.91 4.95
C GLY A 15 5.35 12.05 4.29
N SER A 16 5.18 13.07 3.47
CA SER A 16 3.87 13.53 3.01
C SER A 16 3.11 12.50 2.17
N ILE A 17 3.73 11.93 1.14
CA ILE A 17 3.07 10.94 0.28
C ILE A 17 2.78 9.65 1.06
N GLY A 18 3.72 9.19 1.90
CA GLY A 18 3.52 8.02 2.72
C GLY A 18 2.37 8.17 3.71
N MET A 19 2.29 9.31 4.40
CA MET A 19 1.20 9.60 5.35
C MET A 19 -0.14 9.74 4.65
N LEU A 20 -0.21 10.46 3.52
CA LEU A 20 -1.44 10.58 2.74
C LEU A 20 -1.99 9.20 2.34
N ALA A 21 -1.14 8.36 1.75
CA ALA A 21 -1.55 7.04 1.27
C ALA A 21 -1.78 6.02 2.39
N MET A 22 -1.43 6.32 3.65
CA MET A 22 -1.71 5.47 4.81
C MET A 22 -2.93 5.95 5.61
N ALA A 23 -3.37 7.19 5.42
CA ALA A 23 -4.39 7.80 6.25
C ALA A 23 -5.72 7.02 6.29
N TRP A 24 -6.09 6.39 5.18
CA TRP A 24 -7.32 5.65 5.06
C TRP A 24 -7.29 4.24 5.68
N LEU A 25 -6.10 3.62 5.81
CA LEU A 25 -5.99 2.21 6.19
C LEU A 25 -6.56 1.89 7.57
N LEU A 26 -6.47 2.83 8.50
CA LEU A 26 -6.95 2.71 9.89
C LEU A 26 -8.14 3.63 10.17
N ASP A 27 -8.69 4.29 9.15
CA ASP A 27 -9.87 5.14 9.29
C ASP A 27 -11.11 4.26 9.57
N GLU A 28 -11.90 4.64 10.55
CA GLU A 28 -13.11 3.89 10.93
C GLU A 28 -14.10 3.76 9.77
N SER A 29 -14.19 4.77 8.91
CA SER A 29 -15.03 4.73 7.72
C SER A 29 -14.59 3.66 6.73
N THR A 30 -13.28 3.47 6.55
CA THR A 30 -12.70 2.40 5.72
C THR A 30 -13.02 1.02 6.28
N ILE A 31 -12.83 0.83 7.59
CA ILE A 31 -13.09 -0.46 8.25
C ILE A 31 -14.57 -0.81 8.14
N ARG A 32 -15.45 0.13 8.46
CA ARG A 32 -16.92 -0.04 8.32
C ARG A 32 -17.31 -0.37 6.88
N ARG A 33 -16.81 0.42 5.92
CA ARG A 33 -17.12 0.21 4.51
C ARG A 33 -16.60 -1.13 4.00
N GLY A 34 -15.44 -1.55 4.46
CA GLY A 34 -14.87 -2.87 4.18
C GLY A 34 -15.82 -4.00 4.66
N ALA A 35 -16.31 -3.92 5.88
CA ALA A 35 -17.26 -4.89 6.42
C ALA A 35 -18.58 -4.93 5.63
N GLU A 36 -19.13 -3.77 5.24
CA GLU A 36 -20.33 -3.66 4.39
C GLU A 36 -20.14 -4.35 3.01
N LEU A 37 -18.94 -4.31 2.48
CA LEU A 37 -18.59 -4.89 1.18
C LEU A 37 -18.02 -6.32 1.28
N GLY A 38 -18.05 -6.93 2.48
CA GLY A 38 -17.69 -8.33 2.69
C GLY A 38 -16.20 -8.57 2.95
N LEU A 39 -15.39 -7.54 3.18
CA LEU A 39 -14.02 -7.74 3.66
C LEU A 39 -14.06 -8.24 5.10
N THR A 40 -13.48 -9.42 5.34
CA THR A 40 -13.41 -9.99 6.69
C THR A 40 -12.49 -9.21 7.62
N ALA A 41 -12.91 -9.00 8.87
CA ALA A 41 -12.04 -8.47 9.91
C ALA A 41 -11.16 -9.57 10.55
N GLU A 42 -11.49 -10.85 10.36
CA GLU A 42 -10.78 -11.97 10.97
C GLU A 42 -9.31 -11.98 10.56
N GLY A 43 -8.42 -11.97 11.54
CA GLY A 43 -6.97 -12.03 11.36
C GLY A 43 -6.42 -11.01 10.36
N MET A 44 -7.06 -9.86 10.19
CA MET A 44 -6.73 -8.87 9.13
C MET A 44 -6.83 -9.44 7.69
N GLY A 45 -7.60 -10.48 7.47
CA GLY A 45 -7.77 -11.12 6.15
C GLY A 45 -8.27 -10.15 5.08
N GLY A 46 -9.18 -9.24 5.43
CA GLY A 46 -9.68 -8.21 4.52
C GLY A 46 -8.59 -7.26 4.01
N TYR A 47 -7.63 -6.88 4.86
CA TYR A 47 -6.46 -6.13 4.44
C TYR A 47 -5.58 -6.94 3.49
N ALA A 48 -5.34 -8.23 3.81
CA ALA A 48 -4.50 -9.08 3.00
C ALA A 48 -5.13 -9.32 1.61
N VAL A 49 -6.40 -9.77 1.54
CA VAL A 49 -7.06 -10.03 0.26
C VAL A 49 -7.32 -8.75 -0.54
N GLY A 50 -7.58 -7.64 0.14
CA GLY A 50 -7.78 -6.34 -0.49
C GLY A 50 -6.49 -5.77 -1.09
N ARG A 51 -5.48 -5.55 -0.24
CA ARG A 51 -4.22 -4.93 -0.68
C ARG A 51 -3.39 -5.82 -1.58
N LEU A 52 -3.28 -7.11 -1.23
CA LEU A 52 -2.39 -8.05 -1.93
C LEU A 52 -3.13 -8.83 -3.02
N GLY A 53 -4.45 -8.75 -3.08
CA GLY A 53 -5.27 -9.38 -4.11
C GLY A 53 -4.95 -8.93 -5.53
N VAL A 54 -4.32 -7.77 -5.68
CA VAL A 54 -3.80 -7.28 -6.97
C VAL A 54 -2.72 -8.18 -7.58
N LEU A 55 -2.16 -9.12 -6.81
CA LEU A 55 -1.24 -10.15 -7.32
C LEU A 55 -1.97 -11.33 -7.99
N GLY A 56 -3.30 -11.35 -7.93
CA GLY A 56 -4.13 -12.42 -8.48
C GLY A 56 -4.09 -13.71 -7.66
N ASP A 57 -4.57 -14.78 -8.26
CA ASP A 57 -4.62 -16.10 -7.64
C ASP A 57 -3.27 -16.83 -7.83
N CYS A 58 -2.24 -16.31 -7.18
CA CYS A 58 -0.91 -16.92 -7.15
C CYS A 58 -0.70 -17.72 -5.84
N PRO A 59 0.34 -18.59 -5.77
CA PRO A 59 0.71 -19.27 -4.53
C PRO A 59 0.90 -18.29 -3.36
N ILE A 60 0.51 -18.71 -2.15
CA ILE A 60 0.58 -17.85 -0.95
C ILE A 60 2.01 -17.36 -0.70
N ASP A 61 3.01 -18.20 -0.93
CA ASP A 61 4.43 -17.81 -0.77
C ASP A 61 4.82 -16.63 -1.65
N ASN A 62 4.23 -16.48 -2.84
CA ASN A 62 4.47 -15.33 -3.71
C ASN A 62 3.89 -14.04 -3.08
N VAL A 63 2.73 -14.15 -2.44
CA VAL A 63 2.09 -13.03 -1.75
C VAL A 63 2.90 -12.64 -0.51
N VAL A 64 3.33 -13.64 0.28
CA VAL A 64 4.19 -13.45 1.47
C VAL A 64 5.49 -12.77 1.06
N GLY A 65 6.16 -13.25 0.03
CA GLY A 65 7.38 -12.64 -0.50
C GLY A 65 7.19 -11.19 -0.95
N ALA A 66 6.05 -10.87 -1.55
CA ALA A 66 5.72 -9.50 -1.95
C ALA A 66 5.37 -8.59 -0.76
N ALA A 67 4.93 -9.15 0.36
CA ALA A 67 4.57 -8.41 1.57
C ALA A 67 5.78 -8.00 2.44
N TYR A 68 6.94 -8.38 2.12
CA TYR A 68 8.32 -8.23 2.62
C TYR A 68 8.51 -7.91 4.12
N PHE A 69 7.82 -6.92 4.68
CA PHE A 69 8.01 -6.47 6.07
C PHE A 69 7.19 -7.24 7.10
N TRP A 70 6.24 -8.05 6.65
CA TRP A 70 5.42 -8.88 7.52
C TRP A 70 6.14 -10.15 7.93
N GLU A 71 5.89 -10.60 9.16
CA GLU A 71 6.34 -11.91 9.57
C GLU A 71 5.66 -12.98 8.69
N PRO A 72 6.42 -13.93 8.11
CA PRO A 72 5.88 -14.84 7.09
C PRO A 72 4.67 -15.68 7.50
N ALA A 73 4.70 -16.27 8.71
CA ALA A 73 3.58 -17.11 9.16
C ALA A 73 2.33 -16.27 9.44
N THR A 74 2.50 -15.07 10.00
CA THR A 74 1.44 -14.09 10.21
C THR A 74 0.81 -13.69 8.87
N MET A 75 1.62 -13.36 7.87
CA MET A 75 1.10 -12.97 6.56
C MET A 75 0.40 -14.16 5.86
N THR A 76 0.93 -15.38 6.00
CA THR A 76 0.27 -16.59 5.48
C THR A 76 -1.13 -16.73 6.05
N ALA A 77 -1.28 -16.67 7.38
CA ALA A 77 -2.58 -16.77 8.04
C ALA A 77 -3.56 -15.66 7.61
N MET A 78 -3.06 -14.43 7.44
CA MET A 78 -3.87 -13.31 6.94
C MET A 78 -4.38 -13.55 5.51
N VAL A 79 -3.53 -14.07 4.63
CA VAL A 79 -3.90 -14.37 3.23
C VAL A 79 -4.91 -15.51 3.18
N GLU A 80 -4.71 -16.57 3.97
CA GLU A 80 -5.65 -17.70 4.07
C GLU A 80 -7.03 -17.22 4.55
N ALA A 81 -7.09 -16.46 5.64
CA ALA A 81 -8.35 -15.89 6.15
C ALA A 81 -9.03 -14.99 5.11
N GLY A 82 -8.27 -14.15 4.42
CA GLY A 82 -8.82 -13.30 3.36
C GLY A 82 -9.38 -14.08 2.18
N ARG A 83 -8.65 -15.07 1.69
CA ARG A 83 -9.06 -15.92 0.56
C ARG A 83 -10.22 -16.85 0.90
N ALA A 84 -10.40 -17.21 2.16
CA ALA A 84 -11.56 -17.97 2.60
C ALA A 84 -12.86 -17.15 2.50
N ALA A 85 -12.78 -15.83 2.63
CA ALA A 85 -13.94 -14.93 2.58
C ALA A 85 -14.22 -14.43 1.16
N MET A 86 -13.19 -14.19 0.34
CA MET A 86 -13.32 -13.51 -0.96
C MET A 86 -12.17 -13.88 -1.89
N SER A 87 -12.43 -13.96 -3.19
CA SER A 87 -11.35 -14.17 -4.16
C SER A 87 -10.37 -12.97 -4.19
N PRO A 88 -9.08 -13.18 -4.55
CA PRO A 88 -8.12 -12.10 -4.66
C PRO A 88 -8.58 -10.96 -5.58
N ALA A 89 -9.19 -11.27 -6.71
CA ALA A 89 -9.66 -10.28 -7.67
C ALA A 89 -10.81 -9.43 -7.12
N GLU A 90 -11.78 -10.07 -6.45
CA GLU A 90 -12.88 -9.37 -5.77
C GLU A 90 -12.35 -8.50 -4.64
N GLY A 91 -11.47 -9.05 -3.78
CA GLY A 91 -10.84 -8.31 -2.70
C GLY A 91 -10.11 -7.06 -3.17
N ALA A 92 -9.29 -7.19 -4.20
CA ALA A 92 -8.60 -6.05 -4.81
C ALA A 92 -9.58 -5.01 -5.38
N SER A 93 -10.67 -5.45 -6.02
CA SER A 93 -11.70 -4.57 -6.56
C SER A 93 -12.41 -3.78 -5.45
N VAL A 94 -12.88 -4.48 -4.43
CA VAL A 94 -13.54 -3.87 -3.26
C VAL A 94 -12.61 -2.89 -2.55
N TYR A 95 -11.37 -3.27 -2.32
CA TYR A 95 -10.40 -2.43 -1.64
C TYR A 95 -10.03 -1.18 -2.45
N THR A 96 -9.96 -1.31 -3.78
CA THR A 96 -9.77 -0.18 -4.70
C THR A 96 -10.97 0.76 -4.65
N GLN A 97 -12.19 0.23 -4.64
CA GLN A 97 -13.42 1.02 -4.50
C GLN A 97 -13.40 1.84 -3.19
N ILE A 98 -13.09 1.23 -2.06
CA ILE A 98 -13.00 1.91 -0.76
C ILE A 98 -11.94 3.02 -0.81
N CYS A 99 -10.79 2.75 -1.41
CA CYS A 99 -9.73 3.73 -1.60
C CYS A 99 -10.22 4.95 -2.39
N GLN A 100 -10.96 4.73 -3.47
CA GLN A 100 -11.55 5.78 -4.31
C GLN A 100 -12.62 6.57 -3.57
N GLU A 101 -13.55 5.89 -2.87
CA GLU A 101 -14.62 6.51 -2.08
C GLU A 101 -14.03 7.39 -0.97
N TRP A 102 -13.04 6.88 -0.23
CA TRP A 102 -12.34 7.65 0.80
C TRP A 102 -11.66 8.90 0.24
N GLY A 103 -10.94 8.75 -0.87
CA GLY A 103 -10.30 9.87 -1.56
C GLY A 103 -11.31 10.92 -2.04
N ALA A 104 -12.44 10.48 -2.61
CA ALA A 104 -13.51 11.36 -3.06
C ALA A 104 -14.08 12.21 -1.90
N GLU A 105 -14.24 11.60 -0.72
CA GLU A 105 -14.76 12.28 0.46
C GLU A 105 -13.72 13.22 1.09
N LYS A 106 -12.54 12.71 1.39
CA LYS A 106 -11.56 13.41 2.23
C LYS A 106 -10.74 14.48 1.49
N LEU A 107 -10.61 14.35 0.17
CA LEU A 107 -9.90 15.34 -0.64
C LEU A 107 -10.85 16.29 -1.38
N ALA A 108 -12.17 16.18 -1.14
CA ALA A 108 -13.15 17.05 -1.78
C ALA A 108 -12.88 18.53 -1.45
N GLY A 109 -12.83 19.37 -2.49
CA GLY A 109 -12.64 20.81 -2.33
C GLY A 109 -11.21 21.23 -1.89
N MET A 110 -10.28 20.31 -1.73
CA MET A 110 -8.90 20.66 -1.39
C MET A 110 -8.20 21.27 -2.61
N GLU A 111 -7.57 22.43 -2.42
CA GLU A 111 -6.81 23.08 -3.46
C GLU A 111 -5.60 22.24 -3.89
N GLY A 112 -5.34 22.19 -5.18
CA GLY A 112 -4.18 21.49 -5.76
C GLY A 112 -4.33 19.99 -5.96
N VAL A 113 -5.46 19.38 -5.59
CA VAL A 113 -5.71 17.92 -5.73
C VAL A 113 -5.57 17.48 -7.19
N ASP A 114 -6.18 18.19 -8.13
CA ASP A 114 -6.09 17.84 -9.56
C ASP A 114 -4.65 17.96 -10.08
N ARG A 115 -3.95 19.00 -9.65
CA ARG A 115 -2.53 19.18 -10.00
C ARG A 115 -1.65 18.07 -9.44
N LEU A 116 -1.92 17.64 -8.21
CA LEU A 116 -1.25 16.48 -7.61
C LEU A 116 -1.52 15.22 -8.44
N GLY A 117 -2.77 15.00 -8.82
CA GLY A 117 -3.17 13.87 -9.67
C GLY A 117 -2.40 13.83 -11.00
N GLU A 118 -2.30 14.96 -11.71
CA GLU A 118 -1.51 15.05 -12.95
C GLU A 118 -0.02 14.71 -12.75
N ILE A 119 0.56 15.13 -11.63
CA ILE A 119 1.97 14.83 -11.31
C ILE A 119 2.14 13.35 -11.02
N LEU A 120 1.28 12.78 -10.18
CA LEU A 120 1.32 11.37 -9.82
C LEU A 120 1.11 10.48 -11.05
N GLU A 121 0.19 10.82 -11.96
CA GLU A 121 -0.04 10.09 -13.22
C GLU A 121 1.25 10.00 -14.04
N LYS A 122 1.97 11.11 -14.20
CA LYS A 122 3.25 11.15 -14.92
C LYS A 122 4.29 10.27 -14.25
N VAL A 123 4.43 10.35 -12.93
CA VAL A 123 5.39 9.53 -12.19
C VAL A 123 5.06 8.04 -12.33
N VAL A 124 3.80 7.66 -12.17
CA VAL A 124 3.33 6.27 -12.32
C VAL A 124 3.57 5.74 -13.73
N ALA A 125 3.33 6.55 -14.76
CA ALA A 125 3.54 6.16 -16.16
C ALA A 125 5.01 5.88 -16.48
N PHE A 126 5.95 6.63 -15.89
CA PHE A 126 7.39 6.47 -16.13
C PHE A 126 8.10 5.52 -15.16
N ALA A 127 7.42 5.12 -14.07
CA ALA A 127 8.03 4.24 -13.09
C ALA A 127 8.30 2.84 -13.64
N SER A 128 9.53 2.34 -13.46
CA SER A 128 9.88 0.98 -13.87
C SER A 128 9.10 -0.06 -13.05
N PRO A 129 8.52 -1.09 -13.66
CA PRO A 129 7.81 -2.17 -12.98
C PRO A 129 8.75 -3.21 -12.33
N LEU A 130 10.04 -3.20 -12.69
CA LEU A 130 10.99 -4.24 -12.28
C LEU A 130 11.15 -4.32 -10.75
N GLY A 131 10.97 -5.51 -10.18
CA GLY A 131 11.05 -5.76 -8.74
C GLY A 131 9.92 -5.09 -7.93
N ALA A 132 8.79 -4.75 -8.56
CA ALA A 132 7.71 -4.03 -7.92
C ALA A 132 6.31 -4.63 -8.21
N PRO A 133 6.05 -5.91 -7.85
CA PRO A 133 4.82 -6.59 -8.21
C PRO A 133 3.56 -5.91 -7.66
N LEU A 134 3.58 -5.44 -6.41
CA LEU A 134 2.44 -4.71 -5.84
C LEU A 134 2.16 -3.39 -6.54
N PHE A 135 3.22 -2.66 -6.92
CA PHE A 135 3.07 -1.45 -7.71
C PHE A 135 2.40 -1.74 -9.07
N VAL A 136 2.82 -2.79 -9.76
CA VAL A 136 2.24 -3.19 -11.05
C VAL A 136 0.77 -3.52 -10.88
N GLY A 137 0.43 -4.39 -9.92
CA GLY A 137 -0.95 -4.78 -9.68
C GLY A 137 -1.85 -3.57 -9.35
N TRP A 138 -1.42 -2.69 -8.46
CA TRP A 138 -2.17 -1.48 -8.12
C TRP A 138 -2.26 -0.46 -9.27
N ARG A 139 -1.19 -0.33 -10.07
CA ARG A 139 -1.18 0.52 -11.26
C ARG A 139 -2.23 0.09 -12.28
N ASP A 140 -2.41 -1.21 -12.42
CA ASP A 140 -3.28 -1.80 -13.42
C ASP A 140 -4.76 -1.90 -12.95
N MET A 141 -5.05 -1.58 -11.68
CA MET A 141 -6.43 -1.49 -11.20
C MET A 141 -7.20 -0.34 -11.88
N PRO A 142 -8.49 -0.54 -12.18
CA PRO A 142 -9.33 0.49 -12.80
C PRO A 142 -9.32 1.79 -12.01
N ARG A 143 -9.12 2.91 -12.70
CA ARG A 143 -9.17 4.26 -12.13
C ARG A 143 -10.43 4.99 -12.59
N PRO A 144 -10.97 5.92 -11.78
CA PRO A 144 -12.00 6.84 -12.25
C PRO A 144 -11.58 7.52 -13.55
N ALA A 145 -12.49 7.61 -14.54
CA ALA A 145 -12.19 8.18 -15.84
C ALA A 145 -11.82 9.65 -15.75
N ASP A 146 -12.59 10.38 -14.93
CA ASP A 146 -12.39 11.81 -14.75
C ASP A 146 -11.27 12.10 -13.74
N PRO A 147 -10.46 13.16 -13.95
CA PRO A 147 -9.57 13.71 -12.94
C PRO A 147 -10.36 14.11 -11.68
N GLY A 148 -9.72 14.07 -10.53
CA GLY A 148 -10.35 14.49 -9.29
C GLY A 148 -9.85 13.73 -8.06
N PRO A 149 -10.46 13.97 -6.89
CA PRO A 149 -10.01 13.46 -5.60
C PRO A 149 -9.85 11.93 -5.53
N ALA A 150 -10.85 11.18 -6.03
CA ALA A 150 -10.82 9.71 -6.03
C ALA A 150 -9.62 9.15 -6.82
N ARG A 151 -9.44 9.64 -8.05
CA ARG A 151 -8.33 9.24 -8.92
C ARG A 151 -6.98 9.63 -8.33
N THR A 152 -6.87 10.85 -7.82
CA THR A 152 -5.64 11.36 -7.19
C THR A 152 -5.25 10.51 -5.98
N PHE A 153 -6.23 10.14 -5.14
CA PHE A 153 -5.95 9.31 -3.97
C PHE A 153 -5.53 7.89 -4.34
N GLN A 154 -6.18 7.27 -5.32
CA GLN A 154 -5.74 5.97 -5.83
C GLN A 154 -4.31 6.03 -6.39
N LEU A 155 -3.93 7.10 -7.09
CA LEU A 155 -2.56 7.29 -7.56
C LEU A 155 -1.57 7.46 -6.40
N ALA A 156 -1.95 8.10 -5.29
CA ALA A 156 -1.13 8.14 -4.08
C ALA A 156 -0.93 6.74 -3.48
N GLN A 157 -1.96 5.88 -3.49
CA GLN A 157 -1.84 4.48 -3.09
C GLN A 157 -0.89 3.70 -4.04
N VAL A 158 -0.98 3.90 -5.35
CA VAL A 158 -0.04 3.32 -6.33
C VAL A 158 1.41 3.73 -6.02
N MET A 159 1.63 5.01 -5.71
CA MET A 159 2.95 5.53 -5.32
C MET A 159 3.46 4.93 -4.01
N ARG A 160 2.56 4.68 -3.06
CA ARG A 160 2.91 3.96 -1.83
C ARG A 160 3.47 2.56 -2.13
N GLU A 161 2.85 1.83 -3.03
CA GLU A 161 3.31 0.49 -3.40
C GLU A 161 4.62 0.52 -4.19
N LEU A 162 4.83 1.54 -5.04
CA LEU A 162 6.12 1.77 -5.68
C LEU A 162 7.23 2.01 -4.64
N ARG A 163 6.97 2.92 -3.69
CA ARG A 163 7.92 3.22 -2.62
C ARG A 163 8.21 1.99 -1.76
N PHE A 164 7.17 1.23 -1.40
CA PHE A 164 7.28 -0.01 -0.64
C PHE A 164 8.22 -1.00 -1.33
N SER A 165 7.98 -1.28 -2.61
CA SER A 165 8.79 -2.20 -3.39
C SER A 165 10.26 -1.72 -3.50
N ARG A 166 10.48 -0.43 -3.76
CA ARG A 166 11.84 0.14 -3.84
C ARG A 166 12.58 0.08 -2.50
N HIS A 167 11.85 0.29 -1.40
CA HIS A 167 12.40 0.19 -0.06
C HIS A 167 12.83 -1.25 0.24
N ALA A 168 12.00 -2.24 -0.07
CA ALA A 168 12.35 -3.65 0.10
C ALA A 168 13.62 -4.03 -0.69
N VAL A 169 13.71 -3.64 -1.96
CA VAL A 169 14.90 -3.88 -2.80
C VAL A 169 16.15 -3.22 -2.23
N ALA A 170 16.05 -1.98 -1.78
CA ALA A 170 17.18 -1.25 -1.21
C ALA A 170 17.69 -1.88 0.09
N ILE A 171 16.80 -2.34 0.97
CA ILE A 171 17.13 -3.02 2.21
C ILE A 171 17.84 -4.35 1.93
N GLN A 172 17.30 -5.16 1.01
CA GLN A 172 17.93 -6.42 0.60
C GLN A 172 19.32 -6.19 0.01
N ALA A 173 19.48 -5.19 -0.85
CA ALA A 173 20.77 -4.84 -1.43
C ALA A 173 21.80 -4.39 -0.38
N ALA A 174 21.34 -3.83 0.73
CA ALA A 174 22.18 -3.45 1.87
C ALA A 174 22.49 -4.61 2.84
N GLY A 175 21.94 -5.81 2.59
CA GLY A 175 22.13 -6.98 3.46
C GLY A 175 21.37 -6.88 4.79
N ILE A 176 20.36 -6.01 4.88
CA ILE A 176 19.57 -5.79 6.09
C ILE A 176 18.29 -6.62 6.01
N GLY A 177 17.95 -7.31 7.12
CA GLY A 177 16.71 -8.08 7.22
C GLY A 177 15.47 -7.20 7.42
N PRO A 178 14.25 -7.72 7.14
CA PRO A 178 13.02 -6.95 7.29
C PRO A 178 12.77 -6.51 8.74
N LEU A 179 12.97 -7.38 9.72
CA LEU A 179 12.80 -7.05 11.14
C LEU A 179 13.80 -5.98 11.59
N GLU A 180 15.07 -6.11 11.23
CA GLU A 180 16.11 -5.15 11.53
C GLU A 180 15.77 -3.76 10.95
N ALA A 181 15.30 -3.72 9.71
CA ALA A 181 14.86 -2.48 9.07
C ALA A 181 13.67 -1.84 9.80
N ILE A 182 12.72 -2.65 10.27
CA ILE A 182 11.56 -2.17 11.05
C ILE A 182 12.03 -1.59 12.37
N LEU A 183 12.88 -2.31 13.11
CA LEU A 183 13.39 -1.88 14.43
C LEU A 183 14.22 -0.61 14.35
N SER A 184 14.93 -0.38 13.24
CA SER A 184 15.67 0.86 12.97
C SER A 184 14.76 2.05 12.61
N GLY A 185 13.48 1.82 12.38
CA GLY A 185 12.51 2.85 12.04
C GLY A 185 11.98 3.60 13.27
N PRO A 186 11.29 4.74 13.07
CA PRO A 186 10.82 5.59 14.16
C PRO A 186 9.80 4.94 15.10
N ALA A 187 9.05 3.96 14.63
CA ALA A 187 8.07 3.21 15.44
C ALA A 187 8.62 1.86 15.94
N GLY A 188 9.81 1.45 15.51
CA GLY A 188 10.60 0.34 16.08
C GLY A 188 9.79 -0.89 16.47
N ALA A 189 9.87 -1.25 17.76
CA ALA A 189 9.21 -2.41 18.33
C ALA A 189 7.68 -2.43 18.14
N TRP A 190 7.01 -1.26 18.15
CA TRP A 190 5.57 -1.19 17.90
C TRP A 190 5.22 -1.67 16.49
N ASN A 191 5.98 -1.23 15.48
CA ASN A 191 5.78 -1.71 14.11
C ASN A 191 6.13 -3.20 13.97
N ALA A 192 7.19 -3.68 14.63
CA ALA A 192 7.55 -5.09 14.60
C ALA A 192 6.40 -5.97 15.13
N LYS A 193 5.82 -5.59 16.26
CA LYS A 193 4.65 -6.25 16.84
C LYS A 193 3.43 -6.19 15.90
N MET A 194 3.14 -5.03 15.33
CA MET A 194 2.05 -4.84 14.37
C MET A 194 2.20 -5.74 13.13
N PHE A 195 3.43 -5.94 12.65
CA PHE A 195 3.75 -6.81 11.53
C PHE A 195 3.88 -8.31 11.92
N GLY A 196 3.52 -8.67 13.15
CA GLY A 196 3.44 -10.05 13.62
C GLY A 196 4.77 -10.68 14.02
N TRP A 197 5.86 -9.89 14.10
CA TRP A 197 7.15 -10.42 14.54
C TRP A 197 7.12 -10.79 16.02
N PRO A 198 7.61 -12.00 16.41
CA PRO A 198 7.60 -12.44 17.80
C PRO A 198 8.61 -11.70 18.67
N GLU A 199 8.24 -11.42 19.92
CA GLU A 199 9.16 -10.95 20.96
C GLU A 199 9.93 -12.14 21.59
N PRO A 200 11.14 -11.93 22.18
CA PRO A 200 11.86 -10.66 22.26
C PRO A 200 12.57 -10.28 20.96
N TYR A 201 12.69 -8.98 20.70
CA TYR A 201 13.49 -8.50 19.57
C TYR A 201 14.98 -8.40 19.94
N PRO A 202 15.88 -8.56 18.95
CA PRO A 202 17.33 -8.42 19.17
C PRO A 202 17.72 -6.99 19.53
#